data_a3b0cdfbdaddad1a3565b4e389855ba1
#
_entry.id   a3b0cdfbdaddad1a3565b4e389855ba1
#
_cell.length_a   1.000
_cell.length_b   1.000
_cell.length_c   1.000
_cell.angle_alpha   90.00
_cell.angle_beta   90.00
_cell.angle_gamma   90.00
#
_symmetry.space_group_name_H-M   'P 1'
#
loop_
_entity.id
_entity.type
_entity.pdbx_description
1 polymer ?
#
loop_
_entity_poly.entity_id
_entity_poly.type
_entity_poly.pdbx_seq_one_letter_code
_entity_poly.pdbx_strand_id
1 'polypeptide(L)'
;MTGISRGRWSRASWLCLAAACGGRAAGGSDEVGPTAVRVVPLADAVVLETAGPPPSDTSVSFTTGRPRTIVLRHGPPEDVVFAELTFPARAFRADSGREVRVDVRPRPGVYGLEVAATLPLGEGATVTFKYARYFSAPARARAAYGSDLLYERALAVGEVLPDGARLALLPSTRPAADNLRAALPAPGTYLVAAAP
;
A
#
# COMPACT_ATOMS: atom_id res chain seq x y z
N MET A 1 -34.31 50.97 -63.67
CA MET A 1 -34.04 52.35 -63.12
C MET A 1 -34.14 52.16 -61.59
N THR A 2 -33.00 52.34 -60.97
CA THR A 2 -32.74 53.04 -59.71
C THR A 2 -33.54 52.46 -58.48
N GLY A 3 -32.96 52.11 -57.37
CA GLY A 3 -31.82 52.71 -56.70
C GLY A 3 -31.47 51.91 -55.45
N ILE A 4 -30.23 51.98 -55.10
CA ILE A 4 -29.50 51.35 -54.00
C ILE A 4 -29.85 52.03 -52.66
N SER A 5 -30.11 51.27 -51.59
CA SER A 5 -30.00 51.82 -50.25
C SER A 5 -29.21 50.83 -49.36
N ARG A 6 -28.04 51.30 -48.92
CA ARG A 6 -27.11 50.62 -48.02
C ARG A 6 -27.58 50.82 -46.58
N GLY A 7 -28.02 49.76 -45.92
CA GLY A 7 -28.21 49.74 -44.46
C GLY A 7 -27.00 49.25 -43.73
N ARG A 8 -26.32 50.12 -42.96
CA ARG A 8 -25.21 49.78 -42.04
C ARG A 8 -25.80 49.05 -40.83
N TRP A 9 -25.40 47.81 -40.63
CA TRP A 9 -25.73 47.09 -39.42
C TRP A 9 -24.56 47.14 -38.46
N SER A 10 -24.77 47.79 -37.35
CA SER A 10 -23.87 47.91 -36.21
C SER A 10 -23.62 46.54 -35.58
N ARG A 11 -22.36 46.19 -35.42
CA ARG A 11 -21.93 45.00 -34.67
C ARG A 11 -22.08 45.30 -33.19
N ALA A 12 -23.07 44.73 -32.54
CA ALA A 12 -23.14 44.65 -31.10
C ALA A 12 -22.32 43.44 -30.65
N SER A 13 -21.19 43.73 -30.04
CA SER A 13 -20.35 42.72 -29.38
C SER A 13 -21.01 42.29 -28.08
N TRP A 14 -21.48 41.07 -28.02
CA TRP A 14 -21.90 40.43 -26.79
C TRP A 14 -20.68 39.75 -26.17
N LEU A 15 -20.17 40.33 -25.09
CA LEU A 15 -19.24 39.64 -24.18
C LEU A 15 -20.03 38.62 -23.39
N CYS A 16 -19.88 37.33 -23.75
CA CYS A 16 -20.28 36.22 -22.86
C CYS A 16 -19.19 36.07 -21.80
N LEU A 17 -19.45 36.52 -20.58
CA LEU A 17 -18.69 36.10 -19.40
C LEU A 17 -19.04 34.64 -19.14
N ALA A 18 -18.17 33.72 -19.55
CA ALA A 18 -18.21 32.35 -19.11
C ALA A 18 -17.67 32.27 -17.67
N ALA A 19 -18.56 32.22 -16.69
CA ALA A 19 -18.22 31.85 -15.33
C ALA A 19 -17.84 30.37 -15.32
N ALA A 20 -16.54 30.08 -15.36
CA ALA A 20 -16.01 28.74 -15.12
C ALA A 20 -16.20 28.40 -13.63
N CYS A 21 -17.30 27.73 -13.29
CA CYS A 21 -17.39 26.99 -12.04
C CYS A 21 -16.40 25.83 -12.09
N GLY A 22 -15.17 26.09 -11.67
CA GLY A 22 -14.19 25.07 -11.39
C GLY A 22 -14.64 24.24 -10.19
N GLY A 23 -15.39 23.16 -10.46
CA GLY A 23 -15.62 22.11 -9.48
C GLY A 23 -14.27 21.52 -9.09
N ARG A 24 -13.77 21.90 -7.91
CA ARG A 24 -12.65 21.24 -7.26
C ARG A 24 -13.14 19.84 -6.92
N ALA A 25 -12.82 18.87 -7.77
CA ALA A 25 -12.89 17.48 -7.38
C ALA A 25 -12.00 17.35 -6.12
N ALA A 26 -12.61 16.95 -5.02
CA ALA A 26 -11.89 16.55 -3.83
C ALA A 26 -11.10 15.29 -4.21
N GLY A 27 -9.90 15.50 -4.75
CA GLY A 27 -8.90 14.47 -4.91
C GLY A 27 -8.55 14.02 -3.49
N GLY A 28 -8.90 12.78 -3.14
CA GLY A 28 -8.36 12.14 -1.96
C GLY A 28 -6.84 12.28 -2.02
N SER A 29 -6.28 12.93 -1.02
CA SER A 29 -4.85 13.03 -0.86
C SER A 29 -4.35 11.62 -0.61
N ASP A 30 -3.84 10.94 -1.65
CA ASP A 30 -2.96 9.79 -1.48
C ASP A 30 -1.75 10.31 -0.70
N GLU A 31 -1.82 10.17 0.63
CA GLU A 31 -0.69 10.47 1.50
C GLU A 31 0.41 9.47 1.15
N VAL A 32 1.29 9.89 0.27
CA VAL A 32 2.40 9.08 -0.24
C VAL A 32 3.42 8.96 0.89
N GLY A 33 3.62 7.74 1.38
CA GLY A 33 4.75 7.40 2.22
C GLY A 33 6.09 7.64 1.49
N PRO A 34 7.24 7.16 2.01
CA PRO A 34 8.52 7.39 1.38
C PRO A 34 8.48 6.98 -0.10
N THR A 35 8.85 7.91 -0.98
CA THR A 35 8.85 7.72 -2.45
C THR A 35 10.06 6.94 -2.95
N ALA A 36 11.06 6.72 -2.09
CA ALA A 36 12.29 5.98 -2.38
C ALA A 36 12.57 4.94 -1.30
N VAL A 37 13.23 3.85 -1.66
CA VAL A 37 13.71 2.85 -0.69
C VAL A 37 14.71 3.50 0.26
N ARG A 38 14.47 3.34 1.56
CA ARG A 38 15.38 3.77 2.63
C ARG A 38 15.82 2.56 3.45
N VAL A 39 17.11 2.32 3.53
CA VAL A 39 17.67 1.23 4.33
C VAL A 39 18.06 1.76 5.71
N VAL A 40 17.61 1.07 6.76
CA VAL A 40 17.93 1.38 8.16
C VAL A 40 18.37 0.11 8.89
N PRO A 41 19.17 0.19 9.98
CA PRO A 41 19.38 -0.96 10.83
C PRO A 41 18.06 -1.46 11.40
N LEU A 42 17.81 -2.76 11.37
CA LEU A 42 16.57 -3.35 11.88
C LEU A 42 16.37 -3.04 13.39
N ALA A 43 17.45 -3.02 14.15
CA ALA A 43 17.41 -2.69 15.58
C ALA A 43 16.91 -1.27 15.87
N ASP A 44 17.15 -0.33 14.95
CA ASP A 44 16.76 1.07 15.09
C ASP A 44 15.35 1.32 14.55
N ALA A 45 14.85 0.49 13.63
CA ALA A 45 13.52 0.64 13.07
C ALA A 45 12.41 0.53 14.13
N VAL A 46 11.46 1.43 14.12
CA VAL A 46 10.30 1.42 15.04
C VAL A 46 9.19 0.58 14.41
N VAL A 47 9.17 -0.71 14.76
CA VAL A 47 8.20 -1.69 14.19
C VAL A 47 6.84 -1.50 14.84
N LEU A 48 5.77 -1.55 14.01
CA LEU A 48 4.39 -1.45 14.48
C LEU A 48 3.98 -2.74 15.19
N GLU A 49 3.59 -2.60 16.45
CA GLU A 49 3.07 -3.70 17.25
C GLU A 49 1.59 -3.95 16.96
N THR A 50 1.11 -5.15 17.28
CA THR A 50 -0.32 -5.50 17.23
C THR A 50 -0.78 -6.03 18.58
N ALA A 51 -1.89 -5.50 19.07
CA ALA A 51 -2.56 -5.98 20.28
C ALA A 51 -3.57 -7.10 19.98
N GLY A 52 -3.83 -7.40 18.71
CA GLY A 52 -4.81 -8.41 18.30
C GLY A 52 -4.29 -9.83 18.33
N PRO A 53 -5.21 -10.82 18.30
CA PRO A 53 -4.84 -12.22 18.16
C PRO A 53 -4.13 -12.44 16.82
N PRO A 54 -3.00 -13.18 16.79
CA PRO A 54 -2.26 -13.37 15.55
C PRO A 54 -3.10 -14.16 14.53
N PRO A 55 -2.98 -13.86 13.23
CA PRO A 55 -3.49 -14.73 12.18
C PRO A 55 -2.81 -16.09 12.22
N SER A 56 -3.49 -17.10 11.65
CA SER A 56 -2.88 -18.42 11.46
C SER A 56 -1.95 -18.44 10.24
N ASP A 57 -0.96 -19.33 10.28
CA ASP A 57 -0.16 -19.69 9.13
C ASP A 57 -1.07 -20.12 7.97
N THR A 58 -0.77 -19.67 6.78
CA THR A 58 -1.61 -19.91 5.61
C THR A 58 -0.74 -20.45 4.47
N SER A 59 -1.18 -21.53 3.85
CA SER A 59 -0.55 -22.11 2.67
C SER A 59 -1.58 -22.27 1.56
N VAL A 60 -1.27 -21.73 0.37
CA VAL A 60 -2.19 -21.74 -0.78
C VAL A 60 -1.44 -22.19 -2.02
N SER A 61 -1.97 -23.23 -2.69
CA SER A 61 -1.52 -23.64 -4.03
C SER A 61 -2.48 -23.15 -5.09
N PHE A 62 -1.94 -22.63 -6.20
CA PHE A 62 -2.71 -22.16 -7.34
C PHE A 62 -1.87 -22.18 -8.62
N THR A 63 -2.50 -21.93 -9.79
CA THR A 63 -1.78 -21.87 -11.06
C THR A 63 -1.46 -20.44 -11.45
N THR A 64 -0.25 -20.22 -11.98
CA THR A 64 0.19 -18.96 -12.57
C THR A 64 -0.66 -18.54 -13.77
N GLY A 65 -0.61 -17.27 -14.16
CA GLY A 65 -1.37 -16.74 -15.30
C GLY A 65 -2.77 -16.24 -14.96
N ARG A 66 -3.21 -16.38 -13.72
CA ARG A 66 -4.47 -15.82 -13.19
C ARG A 66 -4.20 -14.98 -11.94
N PRO A 67 -4.93 -13.87 -11.74
CA PRO A 67 -4.81 -13.11 -10.52
C PRO A 67 -5.22 -13.94 -9.29
N ARG A 68 -4.52 -13.74 -8.18
CA ARG A 68 -4.83 -14.38 -6.90
C ARG A 68 -4.64 -13.40 -5.75
N THR A 69 -5.57 -13.40 -4.80
CA THR A 69 -5.42 -12.68 -3.52
C THR A 69 -5.47 -13.70 -2.39
N ILE A 70 -4.52 -13.58 -1.47
CA ILE A 70 -4.47 -14.32 -0.21
C ILE A 70 -4.81 -13.32 0.89
N VAL A 71 -5.84 -13.61 1.68
CA VAL A 71 -6.31 -12.75 2.77
C VAL A 71 -6.00 -13.43 4.09
N LEU A 72 -5.25 -12.78 4.96
CA LEU A 72 -5.02 -13.19 6.33
C LEU A 72 -5.93 -12.38 7.24
N ARG A 73 -6.50 -13.05 8.24
CA ARG A 73 -7.38 -12.44 9.23
C ARG A 73 -6.86 -12.67 10.63
N HIS A 74 -7.04 -11.70 11.50
CA HIS A 74 -6.85 -11.91 12.93
C HIS A 74 -7.73 -13.08 13.39
N GLY A 75 -7.28 -13.81 14.41
CA GLY A 75 -8.05 -14.87 14.99
C GLY A 75 -9.37 -14.40 15.64
N PRO A 76 -10.22 -15.35 16.01
CA PRO A 76 -11.46 -15.02 16.72
C PRO A 76 -11.22 -14.12 17.96
N PRO A 77 -12.23 -13.32 18.37
CA PRO A 77 -13.63 -13.35 17.91
C PRO A 77 -13.93 -12.44 16.70
N GLU A 78 -13.05 -11.51 16.32
CA GLU A 78 -13.43 -10.45 15.40
C GLU A 78 -13.16 -10.76 13.92
N ASP A 79 -12.24 -11.65 13.62
CA ASP A 79 -11.94 -12.10 12.24
C ASP A 79 -11.70 -10.94 11.24
N VAL A 80 -11.13 -9.82 11.72
CA VAL A 80 -10.83 -8.67 10.87
C VAL A 80 -9.60 -8.94 10.01
N VAL A 81 -9.53 -8.31 8.83
CA VAL A 81 -8.39 -8.50 7.92
C VAL A 81 -7.13 -7.91 8.53
N PHE A 82 -6.07 -8.72 8.58
CA PHE A 82 -4.72 -8.36 9.00
C PHE A 82 -3.88 -7.89 7.80
N ALA A 83 -3.88 -8.71 6.74
CA ALA A 83 -3.13 -8.40 5.53
C ALA A 83 -3.74 -9.07 4.30
N GLU A 84 -3.44 -8.49 3.14
CA GLU A 84 -3.78 -9.02 1.81
C GLU A 84 -2.52 -9.08 0.95
N LEU A 85 -2.23 -10.25 0.38
CA LEU A 85 -1.19 -10.42 -0.62
C LEU A 85 -1.88 -10.57 -1.98
N THR A 86 -1.57 -9.68 -2.91
CA THR A 86 -2.16 -9.71 -4.26
C THR A 86 -1.11 -10.09 -5.28
N PHE A 87 -1.41 -11.12 -6.05
CA PHE A 87 -0.59 -11.66 -7.12
C PHE A 87 -1.33 -11.46 -8.45
N PRO A 88 -0.97 -10.47 -9.28
CA PRO A 88 -1.51 -10.36 -10.64
C PRO A 88 -1.09 -11.54 -11.51
N ALA A 89 -1.68 -11.68 -12.69
CA ALA A 89 -1.41 -12.82 -13.60
C ALA A 89 0.08 -13.04 -13.91
N ARG A 90 0.90 -11.97 -13.86
CA ARG A 90 2.34 -12.01 -14.16
C ARG A 90 3.23 -11.91 -12.90
N ALA A 91 2.65 -12.18 -11.73
CA ALA A 91 3.36 -12.05 -10.45
C ALA A 91 4.51 -13.05 -10.27
N PHE A 92 4.58 -14.09 -11.06
CA PHE A 92 5.63 -15.11 -10.98
C PHE A 92 6.44 -15.15 -12.28
N ARG A 93 7.76 -15.37 -12.15
CA ARG A 93 8.68 -15.59 -13.30
C ARG A 93 8.54 -17.03 -13.79
N ALA A 94 7.37 -17.35 -14.32
CA ALA A 94 7.05 -18.67 -14.86
C ALA A 94 5.94 -18.52 -15.91
N ASP A 95 5.87 -19.51 -16.80
CA ASP A 95 4.79 -19.59 -17.78
C ASP A 95 3.43 -19.74 -17.08
N SER A 96 2.37 -19.37 -17.81
CA SER A 96 1.00 -19.57 -17.35
C SER A 96 0.68 -21.07 -17.18
N GLY A 97 -0.12 -21.39 -16.16
CA GLY A 97 -0.52 -22.78 -15.89
C GLY A 97 0.46 -23.58 -15.02
N ARG A 98 1.58 -22.98 -14.57
CA ARG A 98 2.49 -23.62 -13.60
C ARG A 98 1.88 -23.59 -12.20
N GLU A 99 1.98 -24.69 -11.48
CA GLU A 99 1.59 -24.72 -10.08
C GLU A 99 2.60 -23.92 -9.23
N VAL A 100 2.08 -23.08 -8.35
CA VAL A 100 2.85 -22.34 -7.34
C VAL A 100 2.19 -22.53 -5.98
N ARG A 101 3.02 -22.76 -4.97
CA ARG A 101 2.60 -22.72 -3.57
C ARG A 101 3.19 -21.49 -2.92
N VAL A 102 2.35 -20.76 -2.19
CA VAL A 102 2.73 -19.61 -1.39
C VAL A 102 2.39 -19.91 0.06
N ASP A 103 3.40 -19.85 0.92
CA ASP A 103 3.29 -19.99 2.36
C ASP A 103 3.46 -18.61 3.01
N VAL A 104 2.55 -18.23 3.89
CA VAL A 104 2.56 -16.96 4.60
C VAL A 104 2.45 -17.22 6.09
N ARG A 105 3.43 -16.73 6.85
CA ARG A 105 3.51 -16.85 8.31
C ARG A 105 3.48 -15.48 8.96
N PRO A 106 2.43 -15.15 9.72
CA PRO A 106 2.39 -13.93 10.50
C PRO A 106 3.47 -13.91 11.59
N ARG A 107 4.06 -12.75 11.82
CA ARG A 107 5.03 -12.55 12.90
C ARG A 107 4.30 -12.19 14.20
N PRO A 108 4.51 -12.95 15.28
CA PRO A 108 3.81 -12.69 16.54
C PRO A 108 4.10 -11.29 17.10
N GLY A 109 3.07 -10.61 17.60
CA GLY A 109 3.17 -9.33 18.31
C GLY A 109 3.42 -8.10 17.43
N VAL A 110 3.61 -8.25 16.12
CA VAL A 110 3.87 -7.14 15.20
C VAL A 110 3.06 -7.27 13.90
N TYR A 111 2.87 -6.17 13.20
CA TYR A 111 2.39 -6.21 11.82
C TYR A 111 3.53 -6.65 10.91
N GLY A 112 3.65 -7.95 10.72
CA GLY A 112 4.70 -8.54 9.93
C GLY A 112 4.34 -9.92 9.39
N LEU A 113 4.97 -10.30 8.28
CA LEU A 113 4.78 -11.56 7.57
C LEU A 113 6.12 -12.13 7.14
N GLU A 114 6.24 -13.43 7.17
CA GLU A 114 7.21 -14.19 6.39
C GLU A 114 6.50 -14.82 5.20
N VAL A 115 6.99 -14.57 4.00
CA VAL A 115 6.42 -15.05 2.74
C VAL A 115 7.42 -15.96 2.05
N ALA A 116 7.00 -17.18 1.75
CA ALA A 116 7.75 -18.11 0.91
C ALA A 116 6.94 -18.46 -0.33
N ALA A 117 7.61 -18.75 -1.44
CA ALA A 117 6.98 -19.19 -2.67
C ALA A 117 7.85 -20.21 -3.39
N THR A 118 7.23 -21.21 -4.03
CA THR A 118 7.96 -22.26 -4.78
C THR A 118 8.47 -21.77 -6.13
N LEU A 119 7.99 -20.62 -6.61
CA LEU A 119 8.46 -19.96 -7.84
C LEU A 119 8.94 -18.55 -7.53
N PRO A 120 9.95 -18.04 -8.24
CA PRO A 120 10.42 -16.66 -8.08
C PRO A 120 9.31 -15.65 -8.38
N LEU A 121 9.18 -14.61 -7.55
CA LEU A 121 8.30 -13.49 -7.83
C LEU A 121 8.83 -12.68 -9.02
N GLY A 122 7.89 -12.18 -9.82
CA GLY A 122 8.11 -11.24 -10.91
C GLY A 122 7.68 -9.83 -10.48
N GLU A 123 6.87 -9.19 -11.32
CA GLU A 123 6.43 -7.82 -11.09
C GLU A 123 4.96 -7.75 -10.66
N GLY A 124 4.64 -6.70 -9.91
CA GLY A 124 3.26 -6.33 -9.58
C GLY A 124 2.64 -7.06 -8.38
N ALA A 125 3.34 -8.03 -7.75
CA ALA A 125 2.89 -8.55 -6.48
C ALA A 125 2.94 -7.46 -5.41
N THR A 126 1.93 -7.41 -4.54
CA THR A 126 1.83 -6.41 -3.47
C THR A 126 1.39 -7.04 -2.16
N VAL A 127 1.82 -6.42 -1.06
CA VAL A 127 1.29 -6.67 0.28
C VAL A 127 0.57 -5.42 0.77
N THR A 128 -0.59 -5.60 1.39
CA THR A 128 -1.35 -4.53 2.05
C THR A 128 -1.64 -4.97 3.48
N PHE A 129 -1.13 -4.24 4.45
CA PHE A 129 -1.47 -4.41 5.86
C PHE A 129 -2.66 -3.51 6.22
N LYS A 130 -3.58 -4.04 7.06
CA LYS A 130 -4.75 -3.32 7.61
C LYS A 130 -4.63 -3.30 9.13
N TYR A 131 -4.25 -2.16 9.68
CA TYR A 131 -3.81 -2.09 11.08
C TYR A 131 -4.76 -1.31 12.01
N ALA A 132 -5.79 -0.65 11.52
CA ALA A 132 -6.63 0.23 12.33
C ALA A 132 -7.15 -0.43 13.62
N ARG A 133 -7.66 -1.64 13.53
CA ARG A 133 -8.35 -2.30 14.63
C ARG A 133 -7.45 -2.60 15.84
N TYR A 134 -6.21 -2.96 15.57
CA TYR A 134 -5.24 -3.40 16.60
C TYR A 134 -3.94 -2.61 16.52
N PHE A 135 -4.01 -1.35 16.08
CA PHE A 135 -2.87 -0.45 16.10
C PHE A 135 -2.33 -0.31 17.53
N SER A 136 -1.05 -0.54 17.70
CA SER A 136 -0.35 -0.32 18.96
C SER A 136 1.00 0.32 18.69
N ALA A 137 1.10 1.61 19.01
CA ALA A 137 2.37 2.31 18.91
C ALA A 137 3.30 1.86 20.04
N PRO A 138 4.50 1.35 19.76
CA PRO A 138 5.44 0.96 20.79
C PRO A 138 5.89 2.18 21.60
N ALA A 139 6.29 1.97 22.86
CA ALA A 139 6.67 3.08 23.77
C ALA A 139 7.73 4.01 23.15
N ARG A 140 8.70 3.45 22.40
CA ARG A 140 9.74 4.22 21.71
C ARG A 140 9.21 5.10 20.56
N ALA A 141 8.03 4.78 19.99
CA ALA A 141 7.42 5.60 18.95
C ALA A 141 7.11 7.01 19.42
N ARG A 142 6.56 7.16 20.63
CA ARG A 142 6.28 8.47 21.20
C ARG A 142 7.54 9.29 21.47
N ALA A 143 8.62 8.64 21.88
CA ALA A 143 9.90 9.30 22.09
C ALA A 143 10.50 9.81 20.76
N ALA A 144 10.39 9.02 19.68
CA ALA A 144 10.95 9.35 18.37
C ALA A 144 10.07 10.35 17.58
N TYR A 145 8.74 10.24 17.68
CA TYR A 145 7.81 10.97 16.82
C TYR A 145 6.94 12.01 17.56
N GLY A 146 6.96 12.04 18.88
CA GLY A 146 6.18 12.97 19.71
C GLY A 146 4.68 12.63 19.80
N SER A 147 4.11 11.90 18.83
CA SER A 147 2.71 11.46 18.87
C SER A 147 2.47 10.22 18.04
N ASP A 148 1.41 9.47 18.37
CA ASP A 148 0.97 8.27 17.63
C ASP A 148 0.61 8.62 16.17
N LEU A 149 0.01 9.79 15.93
CA LEU A 149 -0.35 10.26 14.59
C LEU A 149 0.89 10.51 13.70
N LEU A 150 1.92 11.16 14.25
CA LEU A 150 3.17 11.39 13.49
C LEU A 150 3.91 10.09 13.23
N TYR A 151 3.90 9.17 14.19
CA TYR A 151 4.43 7.83 13.99
C TYR A 151 3.65 7.09 12.90
N GLU A 152 2.32 7.08 12.96
CA GLU A 152 1.47 6.43 11.95
C GLU A 152 1.75 6.96 10.54
N ARG A 153 1.90 8.28 10.38
CA ARG A 153 2.25 8.90 9.10
C ARG A 153 3.63 8.49 8.57
N ALA A 154 4.57 8.18 9.47
CA ALA A 154 5.91 7.75 9.12
C ALA A 154 6.01 6.25 8.75
N LEU A 155 4.96 5.46 9.01
CA LEU A 155 4.95 4.02 8.71
C LEU A 155 5.13 3.73 7.22
N ALA A 156 5.95 2.74 6.94
CA ALA A 156 6.14 2.12 5.64
C ALA A 156 6.18 0.59 5.78
N VAL A 157 5.97 -0.13 4.71
CA VAL A 157 6.30 -1.55 4.65
C VAL A 157 7.80 -1.67 4.45
N GLY A 158 8.46 -2.45 5.28
CA GLY A 158 9.89 -2.74 5.17
C GLY A 158 10.14 -4.21 4.86
N GLU A 159 11.10 -4.49 3.99
CA GLU A 159 11.64 -5.82 3.72
C GLU A 159 12.90 -6.03 4.56
N VAL A 160 12.94 -7.08 5.36
CA VAL A 160 14.16 -7.47 6.07
C VAL A 160 15.15 -8.02 5.05
N LEU A 161 16.33 -7.41 4.97
CA LEU A 161 17.35 -7.82 4.01
C LEU A 161 17.95 -9.19 4.38
N PRO A 162 18.58 -9.90 3.43
CA PRO A 162 19.09 -11.27 3.66
C PRO A 162 20.12 -11.39 4.78
N ASP A 163 20.76 -10.29 5.18
CA ASP A 163 21.69 -10.26 6.33
C ASP A 163 20.96 -10.32 7.69
N GLY A 164 19.62 -10.17 7.70
CA GLY A 164 18.79 -10.16 8.90
C GLY A 164 19.00 -8.95 9.81
N ALA A 165 19.93 -8.04 9.47
CA ALA A 165 20.32 -6.92 10.31
C ALA A 165 19.77 -5.57 9.82
N ARG A 166 19.29 -5.49 8.59
CA ARG A 166 18.81 -4.26 7.95
C ARG A 166 17.39 -4.42 7.44
N LEU A 167 16.67 -3.30 7.43
CA LEU A 167 15.31 -3.17 6.91
C LEU A 167 15.32 -2.16 5.75
N ALA A 168 14.87 -2.58 4.58
CA ALA A 168 14.61 -1.71 3.46
C ALA A 168 13.16 -1.22 3.52
N LEU A 169 12.92 0.01 3.96
CA LEU A 169 11.60 0.65 3.91
C LEU A 169 11.25 0.93 2.44
N LEU A 170 10.22 0.29 1.96
CA LEU A 170 9.77 0.34 0.58
C LEU A 170 8.86 1.54 0.33
N PRO A 171 8.79 2.07 -0.90
CA PRO A 171 7.76 2.99 -1.30
C PRO A 171 6.39 2.42 -0.96
N SER A 172 5.65 3.13 -0.12
CA SER A 172 4.39 2.66 0.43
C SER A 172 3.28 3.68 0.14
N THR A 173 2.09 3.20 -0.19
CA THR A 173 0.89 4.00 -0.42
C THR A 173 -0.18 3.66 0.60
N ARG A 174 -1.12 4.58 0.81
CA ARG A 174 -2.26 4.40 1.71
C ARG A 174 -3.55 4.37 0.91
N PRO A 175 -3.98 3.20 0.39
CA PRO A 175 -5.23 3.09 -0.36
C PRO A 175 -6.48 3.39 0.49
N ALA A 176 -6.34 3.34 1.81
CA ALA A 176 -7.29 3.85 2.81
C ALA A 176 -6.49 4.32 4.02
N ALA A 177 -7.12 5.09 4.91
CA ALA A 177 -6.46 5.75 6.05
C ALA A 177 -5.65 4.77 6.95
N ASP A 178 -6.13 3.55 7.07
CA ASP A 178 -5.61 2.47 7.92
C ASP A 178 -4.95 1.32 7.16
N ASN A 179 -4.72 1.51 5.86
CA ASN A 179 -4.11 0.51 5.00
C ASN A 179 -2.74 1.00 4.54
N LEU A 180 -1.76 0.12 4.57
CA LEU A 180 -0.41 0.39 4.09
C LEU A 180 -0.03 -0.66 3.04
N ARG A 181 0.18 -0.22 1.78
CA ARG A 181 0.50 -1.08 0.65
C ARG A 181 1.90 -0.80 0.13
N ALA A 182 2.64 -1.87 -0.17
CA ALA A 182 3.90 -1.81 -0.91
C ALA A 182 4.03 -2.95 -1.92
N ALA A 183 5.02 -2.85 -2.79
CA ALA A 183 5.44 -3.96 -3.64
C ALA A 183 5.95 -5.13 -2.80
N LEU A 184 5.75 -6.34 -3.33
CA LEU A 184 6.31 -7.60 -2.80
C LEU A 184 7.33 -8.13 -3.83
N PRO A 185 8.59 -7.63 -3.80
CA PRO A 185 9.56 -7.91 -4.86
C PRO A 185 10.11 -9.32 -4.83
N ALA A 186 10.19 -9.95 -3.64
CA ALA A 186 10.75 -11.27 -3.44
C ALA A 186 10.04 -12.00 -2.29
N PRO A 187 10.17 -13.33 -2.16
CA PRO A 187 9.93 -14.03 -0.90
C PRO A 187 10.85 -13.49 0.20
N GLY A 188 10.35 -13.35 1.42
CA GLY A 188 11.13 -12.76 2.51
C GLY A 188 10.27 -12.35 3.71
N THR A 189 10.86 -11.63 4.64
CA THR A 189 10.18 -11.09 5.82
C THR A 189 9.83 -9.62 5.60
N TYR A 190 8.56 -9.29 5.80
CA TYR A 190 8.01 -7.94 5.66
C TYR A 190 7.45 -7.46 6.98
N LEU A 191 7.75 -6.23 7.35
CA LEU A 191 7.31 -5.58 8.60
C LEU A 191 6.70 -4.23 8.29
N VAL A 192 5.70 -3.81 9.05
CA VAL A 192 5.29 -2.41 9.08
C VAL A 192 6.15 -1.69 10.09
N ALA A 193 6.89 -0.68 9.65
CA ALA A 193 7.82 0.04 10.51
C ALA A 193 8.03 1.48 10.04
N ALA A 194 8.58 2.29 10.95
CA ALA A 194 9.05 3.63 10.63
C ALA A 194 10.58 3.72 10.86
N ALA A 195 11.24 4.66 10.19
CA ALA A 195 12.64 4.95 10.42
C ALA A 195 12.85 5.54 11.84
N PRO A 196 14.04 5.48 12.42
CA PRO A 196 14.37 6.12 13.67
C PRO A 196 14.36 7.65 13.56
#